data_c1fd005412a171e5a80135d233211e1c
#
_entry.id   c1fd005412a171e5a80135d233211e1c
#
_cell.length_a   1.000
_cell.length_b   1.000
_cell.length_c   1.000
_cell.angle_alpha   90.00
_cell.angle_beta   90.00
_cell.angle_gamma   90.00
#
_symmetry.space_group_name_H-M   'P 1'
#
loop_
_entity.id
_entity.type
_entity.pdbx_description
1 polymer ?
#
loop_
_entity_poly.entity_id
_entity_poly.type
_entity_poly.pdbx_seq_one_letter_code
_entity_poly.pdbx_strand_id
1 'polypeptide(L)'
;MKRFLSIALAFVMAFSLAAVSSAVTIPSDGADMSGKTVIIHTNDSHSRVDENYGFTAVSALKKQYEAAGANVLVFDAGDTLHGMPVATMFEGESIVDILNLVGYDAMTAGNHDFNYGSDKLAELAGKMDFPVLAANVTYKETGEPMLGTNTVIVRGGIKFGVFGLASPETVYKTHPDNVAGLDFLDPIETASLQVAELNAQGCDYIICIGHIGLDESTEITSADICGAVDGIDVFIDGHSHTVLPQGMTVNGTVIASTGEYIKNIGVVTIDNATGAIEAGLVAETDAYEGRDDAVDELIGGLRTELEALLGEVVGYTDVYLNGERQYVRTQETNLGDLAADALVYVSGADCAMTNGGGIRASIEVGDITKGDLVTVFPFGNYVVTKYVTGSAIHDMLEHGVRAYPESLGGFPQVSGIEFKFDPTAEAYDRVDPEDVLVGGEPLELEREYLFATNDFIAAGGDGYTMLGEFPIATEYAGLDEVLIQYISSLQSIGSIYSAPLGRIQPYPYHTVTISSTANGTTAPTGSKTVLDGASLTIEMKPDAGCYVWYVSVNGEIVAVRPGNSITFENITEDLSVFVCFKADAPAVNVPVTPSEPSQPPKTGAVSMTVAAICAIASGAALAVSGRKWER
;
A
#
# COMPACT_ATOMS: atom_id res chain seq x y z
N MET A 1 19.28 -8.29 56.86
CA MET A 1 19.31 -6.82 57.10
C MET A 1 19.31 -6.15 55.75
N LYS A 2 18.49 -5.13 55.63
CA LYS A 2 18.18 -4.23 54.53
C LYS A 2 17.17 -4.76 53.50
N ARG A 3 15.94 -4.41 53.78
CA ARG A 3 14.76 -4.36 52.90
C ARG A 3 15.02 -3.31 51.82
N PHE A 4 14.86 -3.67 50.58
CA PHE A 4 14.59 -2.69 49.52
C PHE A 4 13.12 -2.83 49.15
N LEU A 5 12.39 -1.81 49.53
CA LEU A 5 11.02 -1.53 49.16
C LEU A 5 11.05 -0.94 47.75
N SER A 6 10.70 -1.73 46.76
CA SER A 6 10.46 -1.20 45.40
C SER A 6 8.99 -0.82 45.33
N ILE A 7 8.74 0.47 45.43
CA ILE A 7 7.44 1.09 45.12
C ILE A 7 7.34 1.09 43.59
N ALA A 8 6.57 0.16 43.07
CA ALA A 8 6.09 0.23 41.70
C ALA A 8 5.07 1.37 41.62
N LEU A 9 5.49 2.52 41.14
CA LEU A 9 4.60 3.61 40.79
C LEU A 9 3.87 3.20 39.49
N ALA A 10 2.66 2.65 39.67
CA ALA A 10 1.72 2.47 38.56
C ALA A 10 1.29 3.87 38.10
N PHE A 11 1.93 4.35 37.03
CA PHE A 11 1.42 5.49 36.26
C PHE A 11 0.16 4.99 35.54
N VAL A 12 -0.98 5.13 36.20
CA VAL A 12 -2.27 5.15 35.50
C VAL A 12 -2.28 6.47 34.74
N MET A 13 -1.81 6.47 33.49
CA MET A 13 -2.20 7.50 32.55
C MET A 13 -3.70 7.34 32.29
N ALA A 14 -4.48 8.11 33.04
CA ALA A 14 -5.83 8.44 32.62
C ALA A 14 -5.65 9.29 31.34
N PHE A 15 -5.63 8.63 30.18
CA PHE A 15 -5.99 9.30 28.95
C PHE A 15 -7.45 9.74 29.12
N SER A 16 -7.64 10.96 29.61
CA SER A 16 -8.85 11.69 29.27
C SER A 16 -8.81 11.81 27.74
N LEU A 17 -9.61 10.98 27.06
CA LEU A 17 -10.08 11.28 25.72
C LEU A 17 -10.93 12.56 25.83
N ALA A 18 -10.28 13.71 25.94
CA ALA A 18 -10.74 14.88 25.24
C ALA A 18 -10.44 14.53 23.78
N ALA A 19 -11.43 14.13 23.02
CA ALA A 19 -11.42 14.27 21.60
C ALA A 19 -11.25 15.77 21.35
N VAL A 20 -10.02 16.27 21.37
CA VAL A 20 -9.66 17.49 20.70
C VAL A 20 -9.66 17.07 19.24
N SER A 21 -10.81 17.22 18.59
CA SER A 21 -10.86 17.38 17.16
C SER A 21 -9.95 18.58 16.87
N SER A 22 -8.69 18.34 16.55
CA SER A 22 -7.87 19.32 15.86
C SER A 22 -8.26 19.26 14.39
N ALA A 23 -9.54 19.50 14.10
CA ALA A 23 -9.98 19.81 12.75
C ALA A 23 -9.19 21.06 12.36
N VAL A 24 -8.53 21.00 11.20
CA VAL A 24 -7.94 22.17 10.56
C VAL A 24 -8.97 23.29 10.59
N THR A 25 -8.60 24.45 11.13
CA THR A 25 -9.50 25.59 11.13
C THR A 25 -9.48 26.23 9.75
N ILE A 26 -10.39 25.81 8.87
CA ILE A 26 -10.63 26.51 7.61
C ILE A 26 -11.19 27.89 7.96
N PRO A 27 -10.56 29.00 7.56
CA PRO A 27 -11.02 30.32 7.96
C PRO A 27 -12.38 30.62 7.36
N SER A 28 -13.34 31.01 8.20
CA SER A 28 -14.63 31.56 7.76
C SER A 28 -14.48 33.01 7.29
N ASP A 29 -15.51 33.54 6.59
CA ASP A 29 -15.51 34.94 6.19
C ASP A 29 -15.27 35.88 7.38
N GLY A 30 -14.26 36.74 7.25
CA GLY A 30 -13.84 37.66 8.28
C GLY A 30 -12.96 37.07 9.40
N ALA A 31 -12.52 35.84 9.27
CA ALA A 31 -11.48 35.29 10.14
C ALA A 31 -10.18 36.10 10.00
N ASP A 32 -9.44 36.25 11.09
CA ASP A 32 -8.12 36.90 11.10
C ASP A 32 -7.04 35.83 11.38
N MET A 33 -6.25 35.54 10.36
CA MET A 33 -5.10 34.65 10.41
C MET A 33 -3.78 35.43 10.34
N SER A 34 -3.81 36.75 10.51
CA SER A 34 -2.60 37.56 10.57
C SER A 34 -1.67 37.07 11.70
N GLY A 35 -0.37 36.99 11.41
CA GLY A 35 0.59 36.39 12.35
C GLY A 35 0.68 34.86 12.33
N LYS A 36 0.00 34.21 11.41
CA LYS A 36 0.16 32.76 11.10
C LYS A 36 0.83 32.58 9.75
N THR A 37 1.64 31.53 9.66
CA THR A 37 2.06 30.96 8.38
C THR A 37 1.34 29.64 8.21
N VAL A 38 0.75 29.43 7.04
CA VAL A 38 0.02 28.23 6.68
C VAL A 38 0.71 27.57 5.50
N ILE A 39 1.12 26.32 5.67
CA ILE A 39 1.65 25.48 4.60
C ILE A 39 0.51 24.56 4.17
N ILE A 40 0.05 24.72 2.94
CA ILE A 40 -0.86 23.78 2.30
C ILE A 40 0.01 22.78 1.54
N HIS A 41 -0.31 21.49 1.62
CA HIS A 41 0.49 20.49 0.93
C HIS A 41 -0.34 19.38 0.33
N THR A 42 0.20 18.83 -0.75
CA THR A 42 -0.26 17.64 -1.46
C THR A 42 0.87 16.66 -1.64
N ASN A 43 0.55 15.41 -1.87
CA ASN A 43 1.45 14.32 -2.23
C ASN A 43 0.66 13.22 -2.93
N ASP A 44 1.35 12.42 -3.77
CA ASP A 44 0.79 11.23 -4.41
C ASP A 44 -0.57 11.49 -5.10
N SER A 45 -0.66 12.63 -5.79
CA SER A 45 -1.89 12.98 -6.51
C SER A 45 -2.13 12.08 -7.72
N HIS A 46 -1.03 11.53 -8.30
CA HIS A 46 -1.03 10.71 -9.50
C HIS A 46 -1.91 11.30 -10.61
N SER A 47 -1.80 12.62 -10.77
CA SER A 47 -2.52 13.39 -11.80
C SER A 47 -4.05 13.31 -11.72
N ARG A 48 -4.63 13.04 -10.55
CA ARG A 48 -6.08 13.06 -10.32
C ARG A 48 -6.54 14.49 -10.08
N VAL A 49 -6.59 15.24 -11.18
CA VAL A 49 -6.71 16.71 -11.17
C VAL A 49 -8.01 17.24 -10.61
N ASP A 50 -9.11 16.49 -10.71
CA ASP A 50 -10.46 16.89 -10.32
C ASP A 50 -11.26 15.75 -9.66
N GLU A 51 -10.62 14.66 -9.31
CA GLU A 51 -11.18 13.64 -8.43
C GLU A 51 -11.01 14.06 -6.96
N ASN A 52 -11.89 13.61 -6.09
CA ASN A 52 -11.90 13.97 -4.68
C ASN A 52 -11.96 15.51 -4.51
N TYR A 53 -11.00 16.10 -3.81
CA TYR A 53 -10.91 17.56 -3.74
C TYR A 53 -10.36 18.18 -5.02
N GLY A 54 -9.38 17.54 -5.65
CA GLY A 54 -8.69 18.05 -6.83
C GLY A 54 -7.90 19.33 -6.59
N PHE A 55 -7.19 19.79 -7.60
CA PHE A 55 -6.35 20.99 -7.50
C PHE A 55 -7.17 22.29 -7.36
N THR A 56 -8.43 22.27 -7.80
CA THR A 56 -9.35 23.40 -7.65
C THR A 56 -9.62 23.72 -6.18
N ALA A 57 -9.77 22.70 -5.33
CA ALA A 57 -9.97 22.89 -3.89
C ALA A 57 -8.68 23.36 -3.19
N VAL A 58 -7.52 22.88 -3.63
CA VAL A 58 -6.20 23.35 -3.14
C VAL A 58 -6.06 24.84 -3.40
N SER A 59 -6.33 25.29 -4.63
CA SER A 59 -6.29 26.71 -5.00
C SER A 59 -7.30 27.56 -4.21
N ALA A 60 -8.54 27.07 -4.05
CA ALA A 60 -9.56 27.76 -3.29
C ALA A 60 -9.16 27.90 -1.81
N LEU A 61 -8.62 26.85 -1.21
CA LEU A 61 -8.15 26.85 0.17
C LEU A 61 -7.00 27.85 0.38
N LYS A 62 -6.03 27.88 -0.56
CA LYS A 62 -4.95 28.88 -0.58
C LYS A 62 -5.51 30.30 -0.53
N LYS A 63 -6.39 30.63 -1.47
CA LYS A 63 -7.02 31.96 -1.57
C LYS A 63 -7.80 32.33 -0.30
N GLN A 64 -8.42 31.35 0.34
CA GLN A 64 -9.19 31.55 1.57
C GLN A 64 -8.29 31.91 2.77
N TYR A 65 -7.15 31.23 2.93
CA TYR A 65 -6.15 31.57 3.96
C TYR A 65 -5.46 32.91 3.68
N GLU A 66 -5.13 33.21 2.41
CA GLU A 66 -4.58 34.49 2.00
C GLU A 66 -5.56 35.64 2.29
N ALA A 67 -6.84 35.46 1.97
CA ALA A 67 -7.88 36.42 2.27
C ALA A 67 -8.07 36.66 3.78
N ALA A 68 -7.81 35.66 4.61
CA ALA A 68 -7.80 35.76 6.07
C ALA A 68 -6.53 36.40 6.63
N GLY A 69 -5.54 36.77 5.79
CA GLY A 69 -4.31 37.46 6.17
C GLY A 69 -3.16 36.54 6.61
N ALA A 70 -3.23 35.25 6.37
CA ALA A 70 -2.13 34.32 6.62
C ALA A 70 -0.99 34.51 5.59
N ASN A 71 0.23 34.21 6.00
CA ASN A 71 1.31 33.92 5.06
C ASN A 71 1.11 32.50 4.53
N VAL A 72 0.87 32.33 3.23
CA VAL A 72 0.58 31.00 2.67
C VAL A 72 1.77 30.50 1.85
N LEU A 73 2.13 29.22 2.02
CA LEU A 73 3.05 28.44 1.21
C LEU A 73 2.29 27.21 0.71
N VAL A 74 2.60 26.74 -0.51
CA VAL A 74 1.99 25.54 -1.10
C VAL A 74 3.10 24.63 -1.60
N PHE A 75 3.10 23.37 -1.13
CA PHE A 75 4.12 22.40 -1.48
C PHE A 75 3.51 21.09 -1.99
N ASP A 76 4.26 20.41 -2.86
CA ASP A 76 3.93 19.07 -3.32
C ASP A 76 5.08 18.10 -3.03
N ALA A 77 4.76 16.96 -2.42
CA ALA A 77 5.75 15.96 -2.05
C ALA A 77 5.88 14.82 -3.09
N GLY A 78 5.62 15.11 -4.37
CA GLY A 78 5.90 14.22 -5.50
C GLY A 78 4.82 13.21 -5.84
N ASP A 79 5.09 12.42 -6.88
CA ASP A 79 4.16 11.52 -7.54
C ASP A 79 2.91 12.24 -8.08
N THR A 80 3.17 13.33 -8.79
CA THR A 80 2.12 14.25 -9.24
C THR A 80 2.05 14.38 -10.77
N LEU A 81 3.21 14.32 -11.48
CA LEU A 81 3.28 14.57 -12.92
C LEU A 81 2.81 13.40 -13.79
N HIS A 82 2.66 12.21 -13.20
CA HIS A 82 2.32 10.99 -13.91
C HIS A 82 1.19 10.22 -13.21
N GLY A 83 0.34 9.54 -13.97
CA GLY A 83 -0.73 8.67 -13.44
C GLY A 83 -1.93 8.58 -14.36
N MET A 84 -2.79 9.61 -14.36
CA MET A 84 -4.01 9.62 -15.17
C MET A 84 -3.75 10.05 -16.63
N PRO A 85 -4.65 9.69 -17.56
CA PRO A 85 -4.51 10.05 -18.98
C PRO A 85 -4.32 11.55 -19.25
N VAL A 86 -4.88 12.41 -18.40
CA VAL A 86 -4.68 13.87 -18.49
C VAL A 86 -3.22 14.28 -18.32
N ALA A 87 -2.40 13.46 -17.69
CA ALA A 87 -0.97 13.64 -17.63
C ALA A 87 -0.24 12.83 -18.70
N THR A 88 -0.54 11.53 -18.83
CA THR A 88 0.23 10.62 -19.69
C THR A 88 0.13 10.97 -21.18
N MET A 89 -1.05 11.41 -21.64
CA MET A 89 -1.24 11.83 -23.04
C MET A 89 -0.58 13.17 -23.39
N PHE A 90 -0.19 13.95 -22.38
CA PHE A 90 0.53 15.22 -22.52
C PHE A 90 1.93 15.17 -21.90
N GLU A 91 2.43 13.97 -21.56
CA GLU A 91 3.76 13.76 -20.96
C GLU A 91 4.05 14.70 -19.78
N GLY A 92 3.05 14.91 -18.90
CA GLY A 92 3.15 15.73 -17.68
C GLY A 92 2.94 17.23 -17.88
N GLU A 93 2.94 17.76 -19.12
CA GLU A 93 2.84 19.22 -19.37
C GLU A 93 1.53 19.83 -18.84
N SER A 94 0.43 19.12 -18.99
CA SER A 94 -0.89 19.54 -18.46
C SER A 94 -0.88 19.74 -16.96
N ILE A 95 -0.11 18.94 -16.23
CA ILE A 95 0.00 19.05 -14.77
C ILE A 95 0.86 20.26 -14.40
N VAL A 96 1.94 20.52 -15.13
CA VAL A 96 2.76 21.73 -14.96
C VAL A 96 1.88 22.99 -15.06
N ASP A 97 1.01 23.06 -16.07
CA ASP A 97 0.10 24.20 -16.27
C ASP A 97 -0.86 24.36 -15.08
N ILE A 98 -1.40 23.25 -14.53
CA ILE A 98 -2.28 23.27 -13.36
C ILE A 98 -1.53 23.73 -12.11
N LEU A 99 -0.34 23.18 -11.84
CA LEU A 99 0.45 23.54 -10.66
C LEU A 99 0.90 25.00 -10.69
N ASN A 100 1.32 25.51 -11.87
CA ASN A 100 1.65 26.91 -12.07
C ASN A 100 0.42 27.81 -11.80
N LEU A 101 -0.75 27.44 -12.30
CA LEU A 101 -1.99 28.22 -12.08
C LEU A 101 -2.43 28.22 -10.61
N VAL A 102 -2.32 27.10 -9.89
CA VAL A 102 -2.57 27.02 -8.43
C VAL A 102 -1.53 27.85 -7.69
N GLY A 103 -0.32 27.95 -8.23
CA GLY A 103 0.79 28.72 -7.66
C GLY A 103 1.42 28.00 -6.49
N TYR A 104 1.96 26.80 -6.76
CA TYR A 104 2.84 26.11 -5.83
C TYR A 104 4.13 26.92 -5.58
N ASP A 105 4.77 26.72 -4.46
CA ASP A 105 6.01 27.42 -4.07
C ASP A 105 7.25 26.53 -4.20
N ALA A 106 7.08 25.21 -4.10
CA ALA A 106 8.10 24.20 -4.40
C ALA A 106 7.47 22.80 -4.49
N MET A 107 8.19 21.88 -5.12
CA MET A 107 7.84 20.47 -5.25
C MET A 107 9.09 19.61 -5.08
N THR A 108 8.96 18.38 -4.57
CA THR A 108 9.98 17.35 -4.75
C THR A 108 9.59 16.37 -5.83
N ALA A 109 10.55 15.60 -6.36
CA ALA A 109 10.26 14.56 -7.33
C ALA A 109 9.98 13.23 -6.62
N GLY A 110 8.84 12.60 -6.92
CA GLY A 110 8.54 11.23 -6.57
C GLY A 110 9.06 10.24 -7.61
N ASN A 111 8.97 8.93 -7.34
CA ASN A 111 9.47 7.91 -8.26
C ASN A 111 8.67 7.86 -9.57
N HIS A 112 7.36 8.13 -9.53
CA HIS A 112 6.54 8.17 -10.73
C HIS A 112 6.75 9.43 -11.58
N ASP A 113 7.29 10.49 -11.03
CA ASP A 113 7.63 11.70 -11.81
C ASP A 113 8.79 11.42 -12.78
N PHE A 114 9.60 10.37 -12.56
CA PHE A 114 10.63 9.89 -13.47
C PHE A 114 10.11 8.96 -14.59
N ASN A 115 8.81 8.63 -14.63
CA ASN A 115 8.29 7.66 -15.60
C ASN A 115 8.43 8.10 -17.07
N TYR A 116 8.55 9.41 -17.34
CA TYR A 116 8.89 9.93 -18.67
C TYR A 116 10.40 10.04 -18.93
N GLY A 117 11.24 9.55 -18.01
CA GLY A 117 12.69 9.69 -18.04
C GLY A 117 13.20 10.98 -17.38
N SER A 118 14.46 10.94 -16.96
CA SER A 118 15.11 12.05 -16.24
C SER A 118 15.20 13.33 -17.08
N ASP A 119 15.42 13.21 -18.40
CA ASP A 119 15.50 14.37 -19.29
C ASP A 119 14.16 15.10 -19.41
N LYS A 120 13.05 14.35 -19.52
CA LYS A 120 11.70 14.95 -19.57
C LYS A 120 11.35 15.59 -18.22
N LEU A 121 11.67 14.95 -17.10
CA LEU A 121 11.46 15.56 -15.78
C LEU A 121 12.22 16.87 -15.63
N ALA A 122 13.48 16.94 -16.10
CA ALA A 122 14.25 18.18 -16.09
C ALA A 122 13.63 19.26 -17.00
N GLU A 123 13.08 18.86 -18.17
CA GLU A 123 12.33 19.76 -19.06
C GLU A 123 11.08 20.31 -18.37
N LEU A 124 10.27 19.45 -17.73
CA LEU A 124 9.06 19.85 -17.01
C LEU A 124 9.39 20.78 -15.84
N ALA A 125 10.43 20.45 -15.06
CA ALA A 125 10.93 21.31 -13.98
C ALA A 125 11.32 22.70 -14.49
N GLY A 126 11.90 22.78 -15.68
CA GLY A 126 12.23 24.05 -16.34
C GLY A 126 11.01 24.88 -16.81
N LYS A 127 9.83 24.28 -16.90
CA LYS A 127 8.55 24.94 -17.27
C LYS A 127 7.74 25.36 -16.05
N MET A 128 8.10 24.89 -14.84
CA MET A 128 7.44 25.28 -13.61
C MET A 128 7.86 26.69 -13.16
N ASP A 129 6.92 27.46 -12.63
CA ASP A 129 7.14 28.80 -12.07
C ASP A 129 7.78 28.75 -10.67
N PHE A 130 8.05 27.57 -10.17
CA PHE A 130 8.62 27.27 -8.85
C PHE A 130 9.68 26.15 -8.95
N PRO A 131 10.60 26.00 -7.98
CA PRO A 131 11.63 24.99 -8.05
C PRO A 131 11.10 23.57 -7.79
N VAL A 132 11.58 22.61 -8.58
CA VAL A 132 11.52 21.18 -8.27
C VAL A 132 12.82 20.79 -7.59
N LEU A 133 12.74 20.18 -6.40
CA LEU A 133 13.86 19.94 -5.51
C LEU A 133 14.10 18.43 -5.32
N ALA A 134 15.37 18.00 -5.44
CA ALA A 134 15.79 16.64 -5.11
C ALA A 134 17.30 16.65 -4.79
N ALA A 135 17.64 17.09 -3.58
CA ALA A 135 19.03 17.35 -3.17
C ALA A 135 19.91 16.10 -3.19
N ASN A 136 19.31 14.92 -3.06
CA ASN A 136 20.01 13.64 -3.06
C ASN A 136 20.07 12.96 -4.44
N VAL A 137 19.64 13.63 -5.52
CA VAL A 137 19.68 13.09 -6.89
C VAL A 137 20.74 13.82 -7.71
N THR A 138 21.74 13.08 -8.19
CA THR A 138 22.86 13.64 -8.95
C THR A 138 23.12 12.87 -10.23
N TYR A 139 23.68 13.53 -11.25
CA TYR A 139 24.18 12.85 -12.44
C TYR A 139 25.42 12.02 -12.12
N LYS A 140 25.44 10.72 -12.44
CA LYS A 140 26.58 9.82 -12.23
C LYS A 140 27.87 10.33 -12.88
N GLU A 141 27.76 10.92 -14.05
CA GLU A 141 28.91 11.36 -14.83
C GLU A 141 29.62 12.58 -14.22
N THR A 142 28.86 13.53 -13.66
CA THR A 142 29.37 14.82 -13.21
C THR A 142 29.35 15.01 -11.70
N GLY A 143 28.49 14.28 -10.98
CA GLY A 143 28.17 14.50 -9.57
C GLY A 143 27.38 15.78 -9.31
N GLU A 144 26.97 16.50 -10.36
CA GLU A 144 26.15 17.70 -10.23
C GLU A 144 24.68 17.32 -9.94
N PRO A 145 23.94 18.12 -9.16
CA PRO A 145 22.52 17.88 -8.91
C PRO A 145 21.72 17.83 -10.23
N MET A 146 20.79 16.89 -10.32
CA MET A 146 19.86 16.76 -11.46
C MET A 146 18.77 17.85 -11.42
N LEU A 147 18.25 18.13 -10.22
CA LEU A 147 17.21 19.14 -9.94
C LEU A 147 17.73 20.15 -8.92
N GLY A 148 16.89 21.11 -8.50
CA GLY A 148 17.24 22.00 -7.41
C GLY A 148 17.54 21.23 -6.12
N THR A 149 18.48 21.73 -5.29
CA THR A 149 18.76 21.12 -3.99
C THR A 149 17.95 21.76 -2.89
N ASN A 150 17.91 23.09 -2.86
CA ASN A 150 17.15 23.88 -1.90
C ASN A 150 16.76 25.25 -2.47
N THR A 151 15.88 25.93 -1.76
CA THR A 151 15.48 27.32 -2.03
C THR A 151 15.17 28.06 -0.75
N VAL A 152 15.23 29.38 -0.78
CA VAL A 152 14.82 30.25 0.35
C VAL A 152 13.61 31.09 -0.08
N ILE A 153 12.49 30.86 0.56
CA ILE A 153 11.24 31.57 0.31
C ILE A 153 11.03 32.59 1.44
N VAL A 154 10.72 33.85 1.09
CA VAL A 154 10.41 34.88 2.07
C VAL A 154 8.91 35.19 2.01
N ARG A 155 8.22 34.99 3.12
CA ARG A 155 6.79 35.34 3.28
C ARG A 155 6.60 36.11 4.60
N GLY A 156 5.96 37.25 4.54
CA GLY A 156 5.70 38.07 5.74
C GLY A 156 6.95 38.50 6.50
N GLY A 157 8.12 38.52 5.84
CA GLY A 157 9.43 38.84 6.44
C GLY A 157 10.11 37.64 7.11
N ILE A 158 9.53 36.46 7.10
CA ILE A 158 10.08 35.20 7.61
C ILE A 158 10.77 34.46 6.45
N LYS A 159 11.95 33.91 6.71
CA LYS A 159 12.73 33.10 5.75
C LYS A 159 12.50 31.61 5.97
N PHE A 160 11.92 30.96 4.99
CA PHE A 160 11.72 29.52 4.96
C PHE A 160 12.80 28.90 4.04
N GLY A 161 13.70 28.12 4.62
CA GLY A 161 14.63 27.28 3.86
C GLY A 161 13.91 25.98 3.50
N VAL A 162 13.82 25.67 2.22
CA VAL A 162 13.12 24.49 1.72
C VAL A 162 14.09 23.63 0.93
N PHE A 163 14.18 22.33 1.21
CA PHE A 163 14.95 21.38 0.43
C PHE A 163 14.12 20.15 0.09
N GLY A 164 14.47 19.44 -0.99
CA GLY A 164 13.78 18.26 -1.46
C GLY A 164 14.59 16.99 -1.29
N LEU A 165 13.90 15.86 -1.05
CA LEU A 165 14.47 14.51 -1.04
C LEU A 165 13.62 13.56 -1.86
N ALA A 166 14.24 12.84 -2.80
CA ALA A 166 13.62 11.74 -3.52
C ALA A 166 13.97 10.40 -2.87
N SER A 167 13.07 9.43 -2.93
CA SER A 167 13.31 8.10 -2.39
C SER A 167 14.45 7.40 -3.14
N PRO A 168 15.44 6.80 -2.45
CA PRO A 168 16.41 5.91 -3.06
C PRO A 168 15.78 4.69 -3.76
N GLU A 169 14.56 4.30 -3.37
CA GLU A 169 13.81 3.22 -4.00
C GLU A 169 13.40 3.54 -5.45
N THR A 170 13.50 4.80 -5.88
CA THR A 170 13.26 5.22 -7.27
C THR A 170 14.07 4.40 -8.27
N VAL A 171 15.26 3.91 -7.91
CA VAL A 171 16.10 3.07 -8.79
C VAL A 171 15.43 1.78 -9.25
N TYR A 172 14.41 1.31 -8.53
CA TYR A 172 13.63 0.10 -8.87
C TYR A 172 12.11 0.32 -8.83
N LYS A 173 11.63 1.52 -8.44
CA LYS A 173 10.21 1.89 -8.45
C LYS A 173 9.82 2.81 -9.61
N THR A 174 10.70 3.00 -10.57
CA THR A 174 10.44 3.45 -11.94
C THR A 174 11.19 2.53 -12.90
N HIS A 175 10.99 2.68 -14.21
CA HIS A 175 11.78 1.93 -15.17
C HIS A 175 13.27 2.26 -14.97
N PRO A 176 14.17 1.28 -14.76
CA PRO A 176 15.57 1.54 -14.44
C PRO A 176 16.30 2.41 -15.47
N ASP A 177 15.95 2.31 -16.75
CA ASP A 177 16.55 3.15 -17.80
C ASP A 177 16.21 4.64 -17.66
N ASN A 178 15.07 4.96 -17.05
CA ASN A 178 14.64 6.33 -16.79
C ASN A 178 15.59 7.07 -15.83
N VAL A 179 16.31 6.32 -15.01
CA VAL A 179 17.21 6.84 -13.97
C VAL A 179 18.63 6.27 -14.05
N ALA A 180 18.97 5.53 -15.13
CA ALA A 180 20.26 4.87 -15.29
C ALA A 180 21.46 5.81 -15.15
N GLY A 181 21.30 7.08 -15.56
CA GLY A 181 22.31 8.14 -15.47
C GLY A 181 22.39 8.84 -14.10
N LEU A 182 21.60 8.43 -13.11
CA LEU A 182 21.45 9.12 -11.82
C LEU A 182 21.92 8.27 -10.65
N ASP A 183 22.55 8.93 -9.67
CA ASP A 183 22.82 8.40 -8.34
C ASP A 183 21.83 9.00 -7.34
N PHE A 184 21.29 8.15 -6.47
CA PHE A 184 20.45 8.54 -5.33
C PHE A 184 21.31 8.41 -4.06
N LEU A 185 21.72 9.55 -3.54
CA LEU A 185 22.59 9.65 -2.36
C LEU A 185 21.81 9.35 -1.08
N ASP A 186 22.54 9.04 -0.01
CA ASP A 186 21.95 8.82 1.31
C ASP A 186 21.12 10.04 1.75
N PRO A 187 19.82 9.89 2.02
CA PRO A 187 18.95 11.02 2.35
C PRO A 187 19.23 11.60 3.73
N ILE A 188 19.79 10.84 4.69
CA ILE A 188 20.15 11.32 6.02
C ILE A 188 21.38 12.24 5.92
N GLU A 189 22.43 11.81 5.21
CA GLU A 189 23.63 12.61 5.00
C GLU A 189 23.27 13.87 4.21
N THR A 190 22.45 13.74 3.16
CA THR A 190 22.00 14.87 2.35
C THR A 190 21.19 15.86 3.16
N ALA A 191 20.20 15.41 3.93
CA ALA A 191 19.40 16.27 4.80
C ALA A 191 20.27 17.06 5.79
N SER A 192 21.28 16.40 6.39
CA SER A 192 22.22 17.05 7.32
C SER A 192 22.98 18.20 6.65
N LEU A 193 23.41 18.01 5.39
CA LEU A 193 24.10 19.04 4.60
C LEU A 193 23.16 20.20 4.26
N GLN A 194 21.93 19.91 3.83
CA GLN A 194 20.94 20.93 3.47
C GLN A 194 20.54 21.78 4.69
N VAL A 195 20.32 21.15 5.84
CA VAL A 195 20.03 21.86 7.11
C VAL A 195 21.18 22.79 7.49
N ALA A 196 22.42 22.33 7.39
CA ALA A 196 23.59 23.15 7.68
C ALA A 196 23.70 24.35 6.73
N GLU A 197 23.45 24.14 5.44
CA GLU A 197 23.51 25.21 4.43
C GLU A 197 22.42 26.26 4.67
N LEU A 198 21.15 25.84 4.86
CA LEU A 198 20.02 26.73 5.06
C LEU A 198 20.12 27.51 6.37
N ASN A 199 20.64 26.90 7.44
CA ASN A 199 20.99 27.61 8.68
C ASN A 199 22.05 28.70 8.45
N ALA A 200 23.08 28.42 7.64
CA ALA A 200 24.10 29.39 7.28
C ALA A 200 23.54 30.57 6.45
N GLN A 201 22.48 30.36 5.71
CA GLN A 201 21.72 31.38 4.98
C GLN A 201 20.79 32.21 5.89
N GLY A 202 20.66 31.82 7.16
CA GLY A 202 19.87 32.51 8.18
C GLY A 202 18.37 32.32 7.94
N CYS A 203 17.95 31.12 7.62
CA CYS A 203 16.54 30.74 7.57
C CYS A 203 15.94 30.66 8.98
N ASP A 204 14.71 31.13 9.13
CA ASP A 204 13.97 31.10 10.39
C ASP A 204 13.32 29.73 10.64
N TYR A 205 12.91 29.06 9.57
CA TYR A 205 12.37 27.70 9.55
C TYR A 205 13.00 26.89 8.43
N ILE A 206 13.19 25.59 8.67
CA ILE A 206 13.69 24.64 7.68
C ILE A 206 12.63 23.58 7.41
N ILE A 207 12.24 23.45 6.14
CA ILE A 207 11.22 22.54 5.67
C ILE A 207 11.86 21.54 4.71
N CYS A 208 11.65 20.25 4.97
CA CYS A 208 11.93 19.20 4.01
C CYS A 208 10.64 18.85 3.26
N ILE A 209 10.70 18.80 1.94
CA ILE A 209 9.68 18.18 1.11
C ILE A 209 10.28 16.85 0.65
N GLY A 210 9.82 15.71 1.21
CA GLY A 210 10.38 14.41 0.94
C GLY A 210 9.37 13.49 0.26
N HIS A 211 9.83 12.74 -0.71
CA HIS A 211 9.07 11.60 -1.25
C HIS A 211 9.75 10.32 -0.76
N ILE A 212 9.62 10.03 0.54
CA ILE A 212 10.39 8.99 1.25
C ILE A 212 9.48 7.88 1.76
N GLY A 213 8.44 8.27 2.51
CA GLY A 213 7.46 7.36 3.07
C GLY A 213 7.73 6.92 4.52
N LEU A 214 6.69 6.27 5.07
CA LEU A 214 6.66 5.74 6.45
C LEU A 214 6.34 4.24 6.47
N ASP A 215 6.46 3.55 5.34
CA ASP A 215 6.19 2.12 5.24
C ASP A 215 7.33 1.32 5.86
N GLU A 216 7.01 0.30 6.68
CA GLU A 216 7.99 -0.61 7.30
C GLU A 216 8.84 -1.39 6.27
N SER A 217 8.39 -1.49 5.03
CA SER A 217 9.15 -2.14 3.93
C SER A 217 10.21 -1.23 3.32
N THR A 218 10.18 0.07 3.60
CA THR A 218 11.14 1.07 3.10
C THR A 218 12.44 1.00 3.92
N GLU A 219 13.58 0.98 3.27
CA GLU A 219 14.90 0.87 3.94
C GLU A 219 15.20 2.08 4.85
N ILE A 220 14.81 3.29 4.44
CA ILE A 220 14.96 4.53 5.20
C ILE A 220 13.63 5.28 5.13
N THR A 221 13.01 5.51 6.28
CA THR A 221 11.76 6.27 6.40
C THR A 221 12.00 7.75 6.69
N SER A 222 10.99 8.59 6.46
CA SER A 222 11.03 10.00 6.89
C SER A 222 11.19 10.14 8.41
N ALA A 223 10.68 9.17 9.18
CA ALA A 223 10.88 9.13 10.63
C ALA A 223 12.34 8.84 11.00
N ASP A 224 13.05 8.00 10.25
CA ASP A 224 14.49 7.74 10.46
C ASP A 224 15.32 8.99 10.17
N ILE A 225 15.00 9.70 9.07
CA ILE A 225 15.68 10.97 8.71
C ILE A 225 15.48 12.00 9.83
N CYS A 226 14.24 12.22 10.27
CA CYS A 226 13.93 13.17 11.34
C CYS A 226 14.54 12.75 12.68
N GLY A 227 14.65 11.45 12.94
CA GLY A 227 15.31 10.91 14.13
C GLY A 227 16.83 11.12 14.14
N ALA A 228 17.45 11.17 12.97
CA ALA A 228 18.89 11.28 12.79
C ALA A 228 19.37 12.72 12.57
N VAL A 229 18.53 13.62 12.05
CA VAL A 229 18.89 14.98 11.64
C VAL A 229 18.17 16.01 12.50
N ASP A 230 18.92 16.80 13.27
CA ASP A 230 18.38 17.93 14.03
C ASP A 230 18.19 19.16 13.14
N GLY A 231 17.15 19.96 13.42
CA GLY A 231 16.96 21.29 12.83
C GLY A 231 16.06 21.31 11.59
N ILE A 232 15.33 20.23 11.31
CA ILE A 232 14.17 20.25 10.41
C ILE A 232 12.95 20.60 11.26
N ASP A 233 12.20 21.63 10.90
CA ASP A 233 10.99 22.03 11.62
C ASP A 233 9.75 21.27 11.12
N VAL A 234 9.64 21.12 9.80
CA VAL A 234 8.52 20.44 9.13
C VAL A 234 9.06 19.50 8.05
N PHE A 235 8.53 18.30 7.98
CA PHE A 235 8.75 17.33 6.91
C PHE A 235 7.41 17.01 6.23
N ILE A 236 7.25 17.44 4.97
CA ILE A 236 6.09 17.06 4.14
C ILE A 236 6.48 15.80 3.38
N ASP A 237 5.74 14.71 3.57
CA ASP A 237 6.09 13.38 3.07
C ASP A 237 5.08 12.81 2.09
N GLY A 238 5.53 11.91 1.22
CA GLY A 238 4.75 11.16 0.24
C GLY A 238 5.15 9.68 0.17
N HIS A 239 5.01 9.04 -0.99
CA HIS A 239 5.47 7.70 -1.37
C HIS A 239 4.67 6.53 -0.78
N SER A 240 4.52 6.46 0.53
CA SER A 240 3.81 5.34 1.21
C SER A 240 2.30 5.50 1.26
N HIS A 241 1.75 6.62 0.76
CA HIS A 241 0.34 6.97 0.83
C HIS A 241 -0.21 6.96 2.28
N THR A 242 0.64 7.25 3.25
CA THR A 242 0.26 7.28 4.66
C THR A 242 -0.61 8.51 4.95
N VAL A 243 -1.71 8.30 5.68
CA VAL A 243 -2.55 9.40 6.16
C VAL A 243 -2.16 9.75 7.59
N LEU A 244 -1.73 10.99 7.82
CA LEU A 244 -1.41 11.53 9.14
C LEU A 244 -2.39 12.64 9.55
N PRO A 245 -3.53 12.31 10.17
CA PRO A 245 -4.60 13.29 10.44
C PRO A 245 -4.18 14.48 11.32
N GLN A 246 -3.13 14.33 12.10
CA GLN A 246 -2.61 15.37 13.03
C GLN A 246 -1.10 15.50 12.92
N GLY A 247 -0.51 14.99 11.83
CA GLY A 247 0.93 14.83 11.72
C GLY A 247 1.51 13.85 12.74
N MET A 248 2.81 13.67 12.68
CA MET A 248 3.60 12.89 13.64
C MET A 248 4.84 13.72 14.04
N THR A 249 5.19 13.70 15.30
CA THR A 249 6.40 14.42 15.76
C THR A 249 7.52 13.45 16.07
N VAL A 250 8.65 13.61 15.40
CA VAL A 250 9.87 12.84 15.63
C VAL A 250 11.01 13.83 15.88
N ASN A 251 11.70 13.71 17.01
CA ASN A 251 12.86 14.55 17.37
C ASN A 251 12.61 16.07 17.24
N GLY A 252 11.36 16.52 17.46
CA GLY A 252 10.95 17.92 17.32
C GLY A 252 10.47 18.32 15.92
N THR A 253 10.72 17.53 14.90
CA THR A 253 10.20 17.72 13.53
C THR A 253 8.75 17.26 13.43
N VAL A 254 7.89 18.08 12.82
CA VAL A 254 6.50 17.70 12.49
C VAL A 254 6.48 17.08 11.10
N ILE A 255 6.18 15.80 11.01
CA ILE A 255 5.98 15.06 9.75
C ILE A 255 4.51 15.12 9.39
N ALA A 256 4.18 15.48 8.14
CA ALA A 256 2.83 15.56 7.62
C ALA A 256 2.72 14.85 6.27
N SER A 257 1.64 14.09 6.06
CA SER A 257 1.32 13.38 4.82
C SER A 257 -0.19 13.26 4.67
N THR A 258 -0.70 13.32 3.43
CA THR A 258 -2.14 13.43 3.13
C THR A 258 -2.78 12.12 2.69
N GLY A 259 -1.99 11.07 2.50
CA GLY A 259 -2.45 9.86 1.82
C GLY A 259 -2.19 9.94 0.32
N GLU A 260 -3.23 9.80 -0.49
CA GLU A 260 -3.13 9.76 -1.95
C GLU A 260 -4.30 10.49 -2.62
N TYR A 261 -4.13 10.85 -3.91
CA TYR A 261 -5.22 11.26 -4.83
C TYR A 261 -5.98 12.50 -4.40
N ILE A 262 -5.36 13.36 -3.61
CA ILE A 262 -6.01 14.57 -3.03
C ILE A 262 -7.34 14.22 -2.31
N LYS A 263 -7.43 13.01 -1.70
CA LYS A 263 -8.54 12.66 -0.80
C LYS A 263 -8.57 13.57 0.43
N ASN A 264 -7.38 14.02 0.82
CA ASN A 264 -7.20 15.02 1.87
C ASN A 264 -6.27 16.12 1.37
N ILE A 265 -6.42 17.32 1.91
CA ILE A 265 -5.48 18.42 1.69
C ILE A 265 -4.76 18.67 3.02
N GLY A 266 -3.43 18.65 3.00
CA GLY A 266 -2.62 18.86 4.18
C GLY A 266 -2.52 20.35 4.54
N VAL A 267 -2.54 20.64 5.84
CA VAL A 267 -2.38 21.98 6.37
C VAL A 267 -1.47 21.95 7.58
N VAL A 268 -0.33 22.64 7.49
CA VAL A 268 0.55 22.87 8.65
C VAL A 268 0.48 24.35 8.99
N THR A 269 0.17 24.66 10.25
CA THR A 269 0.07 26.04 10.74
C THR A 269 1.24 26.35 11.67
N ILE A 270 1.96 27.43 11.40
CA ILE A 270 3.02 27.97 12.26
C ILE A 270 2.51 29.25 12.90
N ASP A 271 2.49 29.33 14.22
CA ASP A 271 2.24 30.56 14.95
C ASP A 271 3.52 31.40 14.97
N ASN A 272 3.56 32.46 14.19
CA ASN A 272 4.76 33.27 14.01
C ASN A 272 5.24 33.99 15.29
N ALA A 273 4.38 34.10 16.30
CA ALA A 273 4.72 34.73 17.57
C ALA A 273 5.32 33.75 18.59
N THR A 274 4.88 32.50 18.57
CA THR A 274 5.29 31.47 19.54
C THR A 274 6.22 30.43 18.94
N GLY A 275 6.25 30.27 17.60
CA GLY A 275 6.93 29.20 16.90
C GLY A 275 6.22 27.84 17.01
N ALA A 276 5.01 27.78 17.55
CA ALA A 276 4.26 26.54 17.64
C ALA A 276 3.83 26.07 16.24
N ILE A 277 4.04 24.76 15.96
CA ILE A 277 3.71 24.12 14.69
C ILE A 277 2.65 23.05 14.94
N GLU A 278 1.56 23.11 14.20
CA GLU A 278 0.45 22.16 14.26
C GLU A 278 0.14 21.67 12.85
N ALA A 279 -0.01 20.37 12.67
CA ALA A 279 -0.40 19.75 11.41
C ALA A 279 -1.81 19.18 11.50
N GLY A 280 -2.52 19.16 10.38
CA GLY A 280 -3.83 18.57 10.24
C GLY A 280 -4.23 18.40 8.79
N LEU A 281 -5.41 17.85 8.56
CA LEU A 281 -5.95 17.62 7.22
C LEU A 281 -7.31 18.31 7.08
N VAL A 282 -7.58 18.86 5.89
CA VAL A 282 -8.94 18.97 5.38
C VAL A 282 -9.27 17.58 4.87
N ALA A 283 -9.95 16.79 5.69
CA ALA A 283 -10.20 15.39 5.41
C ALA A 283 -11.35 15.21 4.41
N GLU A 284 -11.33 14.12 3.65
CA GLU A 284 -12.41 13.74 2.72
C GLU A 284 -13.81 13.83 3.36
N THR A 285 -13.89 13.57 4.66
CA THR A 285 -15.14 13.62 5.43
C THR A 285 -15.60 15.04 5.79
N ASP A 286 -14.76 16.07 5.60
CA ASP A 286 -15.05 17.44 6.04
C ASP A 286 -15.98 18.19 5.08
N ALA A 287 -16.31 17.59 3.92
CA ALA A 287 -17.20 18.14 2.91
C ALA A 287 -16.83 19.59 2.50
N TYR A 288 -15.52 19.86 2.35
CA TYR A 288 -15.05 21.14 1.85
C TYR A 288 -15.45 21.32 0.39
N GLU A 289 -16.18 22.39 0.08
CA GLU A 289 -16.74 22.65 -1.25
C GLU A 289 -16.03 23.80 -1.99
N GLY A 290 -14.87 24.25 -1.49
CA GLY A 290 -14.12 25.34 -2.12
C GLY A 290 -13.66 24.96 -3.53
N ARG A 291 -13.89 25.85 -4.50
CA ARG A 291 -13.47 25.67 -5.90
C ARG A 291 -12.87 26.97 -6.45
N ASP A 292 -11.98 26.79 -7.43
CA ASP A 292 -11.37 27.89 -8.17
C ASP A 292 -11.78 27.79 -9.64
N ASP A 293 -12.61 28.72 -10.08
CA ASP A 293 -13.16 28.75 -11.44
C ASP A 293 -12.07 28.75 -12.54
N ALA A 294 -10.90 29.37 -12.31
CA ALA A 294 -9.82 29.40 -13.28
C ALA A 294 -9.15 28.03 -13.43
N VAL A 295 -8.98 27.31 -12.34
CA VAL A 295 -8.43 25.95 -12.35
C VAL A 295 -9.43 24.99 -12.99
N ASP A 296 -10.73 25.14 -12.67
CA ASP A 296 -11.79 24.35 -13.29
C ASP A 296 -11.89 24.57 -14.80
N GLU A 297 -11.74 25.82 -15.29
CA GLU A 297 -11.75 26.16 -16.71
C GLU A 297 -10.56 25.52 -17.43
N LEU A 298 -9.35 25.56 -16.85
CA LEU A 298 -8.16 24.92 -17.42
C LEU A 298 -8.35 23.41 -17.52
N ILE A 299 -8.76 22.75 -16.43
CA ILE A 299 -9.01 21.30 -16.39
C ILE A 299 -10.10 20.92 -17.41
N GLY A 300 -11.17 21.70 -17.50
CA GLY A 300 -12.24 21.49 -18.49
C GLY A 300 -11.75 21.59 -19.95
N GLY A 301 -10.82 22.49 -20.23
CA GLY A 301 -10.15 22.62 -21.53
C GLY A 301 -9.32 21.36 -21.84
N LEU A 302 -8.45 20.95 -20.92
CA LEU A 302 -7.61 19.76 -21.05
C LEU A 302 -8.44 18.49 -21.23
N ARG A 303 -9.55 18.33 -20.51
CA ARG A 303 -10.48 17.21 -20.69
C ARG A 303 -11.10 17.17 -22.07
N THR A 304 -11.49 18.32 -22.61
CA THR A 304 -12.08 18.38 -23.94
C THR A 304 -11.09 17.93 -25.03
N GLU A 305 -9.83 18.29 -24.90
CA GLU A 305 -8.77 17.85 -25.79
C GLU A 305 -8.53 16.34 -25.66
N LEU A 306 -8.50 15.85 -24.44
CA LEU A 306 -8.28 14.45 -24.11
C LEU A 306 -9.45 13.55 -24.57
N GLU A 307 -10.71 13.96 -24.37
CA GLU A 307 -11.91 13.19 -24.78
C GLU A 307 -11.89 12.84 -26.26
N ALA A 308 -11.42 13.75 -27.09
CA ALA A 308 -11.32 13.52 -28.52
C ALA A 308 -10.32 12.40 -28.87
N LEU A 309 -9.27 12.23 -28.06
CA LEU A 309 -8.22 11.24 -28.25
C LEU A 309 -8.60 9.87 -27.65
N LEU A 310 -9.27 9.89 -26.50
CA LEU A 310 -9.53 8.68 -25.70
C LEU A 310 -10.88 8.02 -25.96
N GLY A 311 -11.82 8.72 -26.61
CA GLY A 311 -13.19 8.21 -26.84
C GLY A 311 -13.33 7.14 -27.92
N GLU A 312 -12.25 6.72 -28.57
CA GLU A 312 -12.30 5.66 -29.58
C GLU A 312 -12.60 4.31 -28.94
N VAL A 313 -13.73 3.67 -29.34
CA VAL A 313 -14.14 2.34 -28.88
C VAL A 313 -13.31 1.27 -29.55
N VAL A 314 -12.64 0.44 -28.77
CA VAL A 314 -11.75 -0.65 -29.20
C VAL A 314 -12.33 -2.04 -28.94
N GLY A 315 -13.37 -2.15 -28.11
CA GLY A 315 -14.00 -3.42 -27.79
C GLY A 315 -15.26 -3.25 -26.95
N TYR A 316 -15.80 -4.37 -26.49
CA TYR A 316 -16.97 -4.43 -25.61
C TYR A 316 -16.82 -5.58 -24.60
N THR A 317 -17.18 -5.34 -23.35
CA THR A 317 -17.29 -6.38 -22.32
C THR A 317 -18.69 -6.44 -21.73
N ASP A 318 -19.22 -7.66 -21.58
CA ASP A 318 -20.47 -7.96 -20.89
C ASP A 318 -20.26 -8.34 -19.41
N VAL A 319 -19.00 -8.31 -18.93
CA VAL A 319 -18.62 -8.61 -17.56
C VAL A 319 -17.70 -7.51 -17.01
N TYR A 320 -17.77 -7.29 -15.70
CA TYR A 320 -16.82 -6.43 -15.00
C TYR A 320 -15.44 -7.07 -14.98
N LEU A 321 -14.42 -6.34 -15.42
CA LEU A 321 -13.03 -6.76 -15.40
C LEU A 321 -12.34 -6.09 -14.21
N ASN A 322 -12.00 -6.90 -13.22
CA ASN A 322 -11.54 -6.41 -11.92
C ASN A 322 -10.05 -6.05 -11.93
N GLY A 323 -9.75 -4.76 -11.83
CA GLY A 323 -8.42 -4.19 -11.66
C GLY A 323 -8.22 -3.49 -10.31
N GLU A 324 -9.13 -3.70 -9.34
CA GLU A 324 -9.04 -3.08 -8.02
C GLU A 324 -7.74 -3.47 -7.30
N ARG A 325 -7.04 -2.47 -6.78
CA ARG A 325 -5.72 -2.60 -6.13
C ARG A 325 -5.65 -3.75 -5.12
N GLN A 326 -6.65 -3.87 -4.27
CA GLN A 326 -6.69 -4.89 -3.22
C GLN A 326 -6.73 -6.32 -3.77
N TYR A 327 -7.28 -6.53 -4.96
CA TYR A 327 -7.39 -7.85 -5.59
C TYR A 327 -6.19 -8.16 -6.47
N VAL A 328 -5.85 -7.29 -7.43
CA VAL A 328 -4.72 -7.54 -8.35
C VAL A 328 -3.38 -7.70 -7.65
N ARG A 329 -3.26 -7.26 -6.39
CA ARG A 329 -2.03 -7.34 -5.58
C ARG A 329 -2.03 -8.47 -4.55
N THR A 330 -3.08 -9.28 -4.50
CA THR A 330 -3.20 -10.38 -3.54
C THR A 330 -3.73 -11.67 -4.16
N GLN A 331 -4.32 -11.61 -5.34
CA GLN A 331 -4.93 -12.75 -5.99
C GLN A 331 -5.03 -12.56 -7.51
N GLU A 332 -5.29 -13.65 -8.21
CA GLU A 332 -5.64 -13.65 -9.62
C GLU A 332 -6.94 -12.86 -9.87
N THR A 333 -6.98 -12.09 -10.95
CA THR A 333 -8.19 -11.40 -11.39
C THR A 333 -8.43 -11.63 -12.88
N ASN A 334 -9.68 -11.53 -13.29
CA ASN A 334 -10.05 -11.71 -14.70
C ASN A 334 -9.45 -10.63 -15.62
N LEU A 335 -9.21 -9.40 -15.12
CA LEU A 335 -8.47 -8.39 -15.86
C LEU A 335 -6.97 -8.72 -15.92
N GLY A 336 -6.42 -9.28 -14.83
CA GLY A 336 -5.05 -9.78 -14.80
C GLY A 336 -4.81 -10.90 -15.80
N ASP A 337 -5.74 -11.85 -15.89
CA ASP A 337 -5.72 -12.93 -16.90
C ASP A 337 -5.75 -12.37 -18.32
N LEU A 338 -6.71 -11.46 -18.60
CA LEU A 338 -6.85 -10.81 -19.91
C LEU A 338 -5.55 -10.08 -20.30
N ALA A 339 -4.94 -9.36 -19.35
CA ALA A 339 -3.71 -8.63 -19.57
C ALA A 339 -2.52 -9.56 -19.85
N ALA A 340 -2.36 -10.60 -19.05
CA ALA A 340 -1.29 -11.57 -19.25
C ALA A 340 -1.45 -12.36 -20.57
N ASP A 341 -2.69 -12.69 -20.94
CA ASP A 341 -2.99 -13.35 -22.22
C ASP A 341 -2.66 -12.45 -23.42
N ALA A 342 -2.84 -11.14 -23.28
CA ALA A 342 -2.48 -10.18 -24.31
C ALA A 342 -0.95 -10.19 -24.57
N LEU A 343 -0.13 -10.37 -23.54
CA LEU A 343 1.33 -10.47 -23.68
C LEU A 343 1.72 -11.73 -24.47
N VAL A 344 1.11 -12.87 -24.16
CA VAL A 344 1.34 -14.11 -24.93
C VAL A 344 0.82 -13.99 -26.37
N TYR A 345 -0.35 -13.35 -26.56
CA TYR A 345 -0.95 -13.16 -27.87
C TYR A 345 -0.03 -12.39 -28.83
N VAL A 346 0.57 -11.29 -28.38
CA VAL A 346 1.41 -10.45 -29.25
C VAL A 346 2.80 -11.03 -29.44
N SER A 347 3.35 -11.71 -28.43
CA SER A 347 4.74 -12.17 -28.43
C SER A 347 4.92 -13.61 -28.93
N GLY A 348 3.86 -14.43 -28.83
CA GLY A 348 3.95 -15.89 -29.08
C GLY A 348 4.82 -16.61 -28.02
N ALA A 349 5.01 -16.02 -26.85
CA ALA A 349 5.80 -16.59 -25.76
C ALA A 349 5.15 -17.88 -25.21
N ASP A 350 5.97 -18.75 -24.60
CA ASP A 350 5.51 -19.96 -23.91
C ASP A 350 4.65 -19.60 -22.70
N CYS A 351 5.01 -18.51 -22.02
CA CYS A 351 4.31 -17.99 -20.86
C CYS A 351 4.58 -16.50 -20.65
N ALA A 352 3.75 -15.87 -19.81
CA ALA A 352 3.86 -14.45 -19.49
C ALA A 352 3.49 -14.16 -18.05
N MET A 353 3.99 -13.00 -17.56
CA MET A 353 3.58 -12.41 -16.29
C MET A 353 3.56 -10.89 -16.40
N THR A 354 2.52 -10.28 -15.83
CA THR A 354 2.52 -8.86 -15.49
C THR A 354 2.27 -8.69 -14.00
N ASN A 355 2.81 -7.62 -13.41
CA ASN A 355 2.64 -7.35 -11.98
C ASN A 355 1.29 -6.68 -11.70
N GLY A 356 0.63 -7.06 -10.62
CA GLY A 356 -0.64 -6.47 -10.19
C GLY A 356 -0.52 -4.96 -9.91
N GLY A 357 0.68 -4.48 -9.58
CA GLY A 357 0.97 -3.06 -9.42
C GLY A 357 0.89 -2.25 -10.71
N GLY A 358 1.08 -2.89 -11.86
CA GLY A 358 0.92 -2.29 -13.18
C GLY A 358 -0.53 -2.03 -13.57
N ILE A 359 -1.48 -2.79 -13.01
CA ILE A 359 -2.92 -2.67 -13.27
C ILE A 359 -3.50 -1.63 -12.31
N ARG A 360 -4.01 -0.50 -12.84
CA ARG A 360 -4.38 0.67 -12.04
C ARG A 360 -5.87 0.97 -11.98
N ALA A 361 -6.66 0.38 -12.86
CA ALA A 361 -8.11 0.56 -12.90
C ALA A 361 -8.82 -0.72 -13.33
N SER A 362 -10.11 -0.79 -13.03
CA SER A 362 -11.02 -1.80 -13.56
C SER A 362 -11.65 -1.32 -14.86
N ILE A 363 -12.26 -2.25 -15.62
CA ILE A 363 -13.05 -1.93 -16.81
C ILE A 363 -14.50 -2.31 -16.52
N GLU A 364 -15.39 -1.33 -16.65
CA GLU A 364 -16.82 -1.51 -16.43
C GLU A 364 -17.50 -2.27 -17.60
N VAL A 365 -18.68 -2.82 -17.34
CA VAL A 365 -19.52 -3.44 -18.37
C VAL A 365 -19.94 -2.39 -19.40
N GLY A 366 -19.66 -2.65 -20.67
CA GLY A 366 -20.00 -1.75 -21.76
C GLY A 366 -18.95 -1.70 -22.85
N ASP A 367 -18.95 -0.59 -23.62
CA ASP A 367 -17.92 -0.30 -24.59
C ASP A 367 -16.59 -0.06 -23.88
N ILE A 368 -15.52 -0.58 -24.46
CA ILE A 368 -14.15 -0.39 -23.98
C ILE A 368 -13.49 0.63 -24.91
N THR A 369 -13.02 1.72 -24.35
CA THR A 369 -12.34 2.78 -25.11
C THR A 369 -10.83 2.71 -24.94
N LYS A 370 -10.08 3.44 -25.77
CA LYS A 370 -8.64 3.64 -25.55
C LYS A 370 -8.36 4.23 -24.17
N GLY A 371 -9.20 5.16 -23.73
CA GLY A 371 -9.08 5.79 -22.43
C GLY A 371 -9.16 4.80 -21.27
N ASP A 372 -10.05 3.80 -21.36
CA ASP A 372 -10.13 2.76 -20.33
C ASP A 372 -8.80 2.00 -20.23
N LEU A 373 -8.19 1.66 -21.36
CA LEU A 373 -6.97 0.85 -21.40
C LEU A 373 -5.72 1.65 -20.97
N VAL A 374 -5.62 2.90 -21.36
CA VAL A 374 -4.59 3.82 -20.86
C VAL A 374 -4.72 4.01 -19.34
N THR A 375 -5.96 4.06 -18.83
CA THR A 375 -6.20 4.13 -17.38
C THR A 375 -5.80 2.84 -16.66
N VAL A 376 -5.97 1.69 -17.30
CA VAL A 376 -5.52 0.39 -16.77
C VAL A 376 -3.99 0.33 -16.71
N PHE A 377 -3.27 0.81 -17.74
CA PHE A 377 -1.82 0.78 -17.85
C PHE A 377 -1.23 2.19 -18.07
N PRO A 378 -1.24 3.06 -17.06
CA PRO A 378 -0.87 4.48 -17.25
C PRO A 378 0.65 4.75 -17.30
N PHE A 379 1.50 3.73 -17.14
CA PHE A 379 2.95 3.93 -16.97
C PHE A 379 3.73 3.99 -18.28
N GLY A 380 3.08 3.76 -19.43
CA GLY A 380 3.76 3.74 -20.72
C GLY A 380 4.76 2.57 -20.88
N ASN A 381 4.62 1.52 -20.05
CA ASN A 381 5.45 0.32 -20.19
C ASN A 381 5.17 -0.39 -21.52
N TYR A 382 6.19 -0.99 -22.09
CA TYR A 382 6.11 -1.83 -23.29
C TYR A 382 6.34 -3.30 -22.98
N VAL A 383 5.86 -4.19 -23.85
CA VAL A 383 6.02 -5.64 -23.71
C VAL A 383 7.40 -6.06 -24.20
N VAL A 384 8.06 -6.91 -23.43
CA VAL A 384 9.35 -7.52 -23.80
C VAL A 384 9.31 -9.02 -23.60
N THR A 385 10.15 -9.73 -24.37
CA THR A 385 10.41 -11.16 -24.14
C THR A 385 11.87 -11.40 -23.75
N LYS A 386 12.07 -12.46 -22.97
CA LYS A 386 13.38 -12.99 -22.56
C LYS A 386 13.35 -14.51 -22.64
N TYR A 387 14.50 -15.12 -22.96
CA TYR A 387 14.69 -16.55 -22.71
C TYR A 387 15.16 -16.71 -21.26
N VAL A 388 14.32 -17.33 -20.42
CA VAL A 388 14.58 -17.52 -18.99
C VAL A 388 14.55 -19.01 -18.64
N THR A 389 15.33 -19.44 -17.64
CA THR A 389 15.29 -20.84 -17.17
C THR A 389 14.02 -21.09 -16.33
N GLY A 390 13.58 -22.34 -16.28
CA GLY A 390 12.49 -22.73 -15.38
C GLY A 390 12.79 -22.43 -13.92
N SER A 391 14.06 -22.50 -13.51
CA SER A 391 14.46 -22.07 -12.16
C SER A 391 14.18 -20.58 -11.93
N ALA A 392 14.45 -19.72 -12.91
CA ALA A 392 14.14 -18.30 -12.79
C ALA A 392 12.61 -18.04 -12.74
N ILE A 393 11.82 -18.84 -13.49
CA ILE A 393 10.36 -18.78 -13.39
C ILE A 393 9.89 -19.18 -11.97
N HIS A 394 10.44 -20.25 -11.40
CA HIS A 394 10.11 -20.67 -10.04
C HIS A 394 10.47 -19.57 -9.02
N ASP A 395 11.68 -19.01 -9.10
CA ASP A 395 12.13 -17.93 -8.21
C ASP A 395 11.25 -16.68 -8.36
N MET A 396 10.78 -16.38 -9.58
CA MET A 396 9.82 -15.31 -9.87
C MET A 396 8.48 -15.56 -9.18
N LEU A 397 7.95 -16.79 -9.24
CA LEU A 397 6.67 -17.12 -8.59
C LEU A 397 6.78 -17.03 -7.07
N GLU A 398 7.86 -17.56 -6.48
CA GLU A 398 8.17 -17.43 -5.05
C GLU A 398 8.23 -15.95 -4.63
N HIS A 399 8.96 -15.15 -5.41
CA HIS A 399 9.04 -13.72 -5.15
C HIS A 399 7.68 -13.04 -5.23
N GLY A 400 6.84 -13.43 -6.20
CA GLY A 400 5.52 -12.86 -6.41
C GLY A 400 4.53 -13.11 -5.28
N VAL A 401 4.59 -14.27 -4.63
CA VAL A 401 3.68 -14.64 -3.53
C VAL A 401 4.29 -14.45 -2.12
N ARG A 402 5.52 -13.90 -2.03
CA ARG A 402 6.27 -13.79 -0.76
C ARG A 402 5.54 -13.03 0.35
N ALA A 403 4.74 -12.04 0.00
CA ALA A 403 4.04 -11.20 0.96
C ALA A 403 2.60 -11.68 1.26
N TYR A 404 2.07 -12.66 0.52
CA TYR A 404 0.70 -13.12 0.74
C TYR A 404 0.43 -13.47 2.22
N PRO A 405 -0.71 -13.04 2.82
CA PRO A 405 -1.86 -12.39 2.19
C PRO A 405 -1.78 -10.86 2.08
N GLU A 406 -0.66 -10.26 2.45
CA GLU A 406 -0.46 -8.82 2.36
C GLU A 406 -0.39 -8.35 0.90
N SER A 407 -0.76 -7.09 0.67
CA SER A 407 -0.78 -6.48 -0.66
C SER A 407 0.64 -6.26 -1.18
N LEU A 408 0.93 -6.76 -2.39
CA LEU A 408 2.23 -6.64 -3.04
C LEU A 408 2.07 -6.13 -4.47
N GLY A 409 2.74 -5.01 -4.82
CA GLY A 409 2.75 -4.51 -6.20
C GLY A 409 3.24 -5.55 -7.20
N GLY A 410 4.25 -6.31 -6.82
CA GLY A 410 4.80 -7.40 -7.60
C GLY A 410 3.96 -8.68 -7.64
N PHE A 411 2.75 -8.74 -7.07
CA PHE A 411 1.92 -9.96 -7.17
C PHE A 411 1.66 -10.32 -8.64
N PRO A 412 1.92 -11.57 -9.07
CA PRO A 412 1.88 -11.94 -10.48
C PRO A 412 0.45 -12.10 -10.99
N GLN A 413 0.23 -11.68 -12.23
CA GLN A 413 -0.91 -12.07 -13.06
C GLN A 413 -0.31 -12.79 -14.27
N VAL A 414 -0.67 -14.05 -14.51
CA VAL A 414 0.09 -14.94 -15.40
C VAL A 414 -0.73 -15.48 -16.56
N SER A 415 -0.03 -15.83 -17.65
CA SER A 415 -0.55 -16.58 -18.78
C SER A 415 0.40 -17.69 -19.17
N GLY A 416 -0.13 -18.84 -19.56
CA GLY A 416 0.67 -20.02 -19.86
C GLY A 416 1.36 -20.65 -18.63
N ILE A 417 1.14 -20.11 -17.43
CA ILE A 417 1.60 -20.65 -16.15
C ILE A 417 0.38 -20.98 -15.30
N GLU A 418 0.39 -22.14 -14.66
CA GLU A 418 -0.56 -22.51 -13.61
C GLU A 418 0.25 -22.98 -12.40
N PHE A 419 -0.06 -22.49 -11.19
CA PHE A 419 0.66 -22.91 -10.00
C PHE A 419 -0.17 -22.85 -8.72
N LYS A 420 0.25 -23.66 -7.74
CA LYS A 420 -0.25 -23.59 -6.37
C LYS A 420 0.85 -23.14 -5.42
N PHE A 421 0.43 -22.51 -4.31
CA PHE A 421 1.36 -22.10 -3.28
C PHE A 421 0.80 -22.33 -1.88
N ASP A 422 1.69 -22.58 -0.92
CA ASP A 422 1.35 -22.72 0.50
C ASP A 422 1.31 -21.34 1.19
N PRO A 423 0.12 -20.81 1.53
CA PRO A 423 -0.02 -19.52 2.20
C PRO A 423 0.49 -19.53 3.66
N THR A 424 0.83 -20.70 4.20
CA THR A 424 1.28 -20.88 5.59
C THR A 424 2.79 -21.02 5.73
N ALA A 425 3.48 -21.27 4.61
CA ALA A 425 4.93 -21.40 4.56
C ALA A 425 5.62 -20.03 4.64
N GLU A 426 6.89 -20.05 5.01
CA GLU A 426 7.72 -18.85 5.04
C GLU A 426 7.89 -18.28 3.61
N ALA A 427 8.17 -16.99 3.53
CA ALA A 427 8.46 -16.36 2.24
C ALA A 427 9.64 -17.04 1.54
N TYR A 428 9.52 -17.28 0.23
CA TYR A 428 10.49 -18.02 -0.61
C TYR A 428 10.59 -19.53 -0.32
N ASP A 429 9.52 -20.12 0.27
CA ASP A 429 9.35 -21.57 0.48
C ASP A 429 7.86 -21.93 0.32
N ARG A 430 7.17 -21.23 -0.57
CA ARG A 430 5.70 -21.31 -0.76
C ARG A 430 5.28 -22.09 -2.00
N VAL A 431 6.12 -22.12 -3.02
CA VAL A 431 5.81 -22.72 -4.32
C VAL A 431 6.62 -23.99 -4.50
N ASP A 432 5.96 -25.16 -4.50
CA ASP A 432 6.65 -26.40 -4.88
C ASP A 432 6.81 -26.43 -6.41
N PRO A 433 8.02 -26.59 -6.96
CA PRO A 433 8.22 -26.70 -8.41
C PRO A 433 7.37 -27.80 -9.07
N GLU A 434 7.01 -28.86 -8.33
CA GLU A 434 6.14 -29.94 -8.85
C GLU A 434 4.68 -29.49 -9.05
N ASP A 435 4.26 -28.39 -8.42
CA ASP A 435 2.92 -27.78 -8.57
C ASP A 435 2.88 -26.63 -9.59
N VAL A 436 3.96 -26.45 -10.36
CA VAL A 436 4.03 -25.43 -11.43
C VAL A 436 3.92 -26.09 -12.79
N LEU A 437 2.97 -25.62 -13.60
CA LEU A 437 2.82 -26.03 -15.00
C LEU A 437 3.12 -24.85 -15.92
N VAL A 438 3.81 -25.11 -17.03
CA VAL A 438 4.01 -24.16 -18.13
C VAL A 438 3.49 -24.78 -19.41
N GLY A 439 2.52 -24.12 -20.05
CA GLY A 439 1.83 -24.68 -21.22
C GLY A 439 1.06 -25.97 -20.91
N GLY A 440 0.67 -26.20 -19.65
CA GLY A 440 -0.02 -27.41 -19.18
C GLY A 440 0.91 -28.59 -18.87
N GLU A 441 2.22 -28.43 -19.04
CA GLU A 441 3.23 -29.46 -18.72
C GLU A 441 4.02 -29.04 -17.47
N PRO A 442 4.51 -30.02 -16.66
CA PRO A 442 5.32 -29.70 -15.47
C PRO A 442 6.54 -28.84 -15.79
N LEU A 443 6.83 -27.88 -14.92
CA LEU A 443 7.98 -26.99 -15.05
C LEU A 443 9.31 -27.79 -15.03
N GLU A 444 10.11 -27.62 -16.06
CA GLU A 444 11.46 -28.17 -16.13
C GLU A 444 12.48 -27.07 -15.75
N LEU A 445 13.09 -27.17 -14.58
CA LEU A 445 13.94 -26.11 -14.01
C LEU A 445 15.12 -25.67 -14.89
N GLU A 446 15.70 -26.63 -15.63
CA GLU A 446 16.87 -26.39 -16.50
C GLU A 446 16.49 -26.01 -17.94
N ARG A 447 15.21 -26.05 -18.30
CA ARG A 447 14.72 -25.69 -19.62
C ARG A 447 14.63 -24.17 -19.77
N GLU A 448 14.98 -23.65 -20.93
CA GLU A 448 14.71 -22.27 -21.32
C GLU A 448 13.31 -22.15 -21.89
N TYR A 449 12.60 -21.12 -21.45
CA TYR A 449 11.26 -20.73 -21.90
C TYR A 449 11.30 -19.32 -22.47
N LEU A 450 10.59 -19.08 -23.56
CA LEU A 450 10.33 -17.73 -24.02
C LEU A 450 9.26 -17.11 -23.11
N PHE A 451 9.69 -16.19 -22.29
CA PHE A 451 8.87 -15.53 -21.26
C PHE A 451 8.58 -14.08 -21.65
N ALA A 452 7.31 -13.67 -21.62
CA ALA A 452 6.90 -12.29 -21.86
C ALA A 452 6.53 -11.57 -20.56
N THR A 453 6.93 -10.31 -20.47
CA THR A 453 6.57 -9.43 -19.35
C THR A 453 6.61 -7.97 -19.78
N ASN A 454 6.37 -7.03 -18.86
CA ASN A 454 6.64 -5.63 -19.15
C ASN A 454 8.12 -5.28 -18.88
N ASP A 455 8.61 -4.24 -19.54
CA ASP A 455 9.98 -3.74 -19.46
C ASP A 455 10.43 -3.42 -18.03
N PHE A 456 9.55 -2.85 -17.20
CA PHE A 456 9.82 -2.57 -15.80
C PHE A 456 10.17 -3.87 -15.02
N ILE A 457 9.35 -4.91 -15.12
CA ILE A 457 9.60 -6.20 -14.47
C ILE A 457 10.84 -6.88 -15.07
N ALA A 458 10.99 -6.82 -16.38
CA ALA A 458 12.12 -7.39 -17.10
C ALA A 458 13.47 -6.78 -16.66
N ALA A 459 13.47 -5.52 -16.26
CA ALA A 459 14.63 -4.81 -15.74
C ALA A 459 14.89 -5.05 -14.23
N GLY A 460 14.04 -5.83 -13.54
CA GLY A 460 14.16 -6.12 -12.12
C GLY A 460 13.26 -5.28 -11.23
N GLY A 461 12.31 -4.54 -11.82
CA GLY A 461 11.30 -3.78 -11.08
C GLY A 461 10.50 -4.63 -10.11
N ASP A 462 9.91 -4.03 -9.07
CA ASP A 462 9.24 -4.71 -7.95
C ASP A 462 10.11 -5.80 -7.27
N GLY A 463 11.45 -5.75 -7.46
CA GLY A 463 12.40 -6.69 -6.90
C GLY A 463 12.60 -8.00 -7.69
N TYR A 464 12.08 -8.09 -8.92
CA TYR A 464 12.26 -9.25 -9.80
C TYR A 464 13.69 -9.35 -10.40
N THR A 465 14.71 -9.21 -9.54
CA THR A 465 16.12 -9.15 -9.94
C THR A 465 16.60 -10.40 -10.69
N MET A 466 15.96 -11.57 -10.45
CA MET A 466 16.27 -12.80 -11.17
C MET A 466 16.03 -12.69 -12.68
N LEU A 467 15.13 -11.80 -13.11
CA LEU A 467 14.87 -11.55 -14.53
C LEU A 467 15.88 -10.59 -15.16
N GLY A 468 16.52 -9.73 -14.38
CA GLY A 468 17.51 -8.77 -14.84
C GLY A 468 18.77 -9.41 -15.45
N GLU A 469 19.08 -10.66 -15.10
CA GLU A 469 20.26 -11.39 -15.59
C GLU A 469 20.12 -11.86 -17.05
N PHE A 470 18.88 -11.94 -17.57
CA PHE A 470 18.63 -12.40 -18.93
C PHE A 470 18.48 -11.22 -19.89
N PRO A 471 19.12 -11.25 -21.09
CA PRO A 471 18.96 -10.18 -22.06
C PRO A 471 17.54 -10.14 -22.64
N ILE A 472 17.10 -8.97 -23.06
CA ILE A 472 15.86 -8.82 -23.82
C ILE A 472 16.06 -9.51 -25.18
N ALA A 473 15.13 -10.38 -25.55
CA ALA A 473 15.10 -11.06 -26.83
C ALA A 473 14.38 -10.23 -27.91
N THR A 474 13.22 -9.65 -27.55
CA THR A 474 12.42 -8.80 -28.46
C THR A 474 11.60 -7.82 -27.64
N GLU A 475 11.47 -6.60 -28.14
CA GLU A 475 10.57 -5.56 -27.63
C GLU A 475 9.33 -5.44 -28.53
N TYR A 476 8.18 -5.13 -27.92
CA TYR A 476 6.89 -4.98 -28.59
C TYR A 476 6.28 -3.61 -28.24
N ALA A 477 5.06 -3.36 -28.70
CA ALA A 477 4.31 -2.14 -28.43
C ALA A 477 4.00 -1.95 -26.93
N GLY A 478 3.44 -0.79 -26.58
CA GLY A 478 2.97 -0.48 -25.24
C GLY A 478 1.90 -1.46 -24.75
N LEU A 479 1.82 -1.67 -23.42
CA LEU A 479 0.85 -2.58 -22.81
C LEU A 479 -0.59 -2.25 -23.18
N ASP A 480 -0.95 -0.97 -23.26
CA ASP A 480 -2.26 -0.50 -23.67
C ASP A 480 -2.54 -0.83 -25.15
N GLU A 481 -1.58 -0.64 -26.03
CA GLU A 481 -1.71 -0.97 -27.45
C GLU A 481 -1.85 -2.48 -27.67
N VAL A 482 -1.05 -3.28 -26.95
CA VAL A 482 -1.11 -4.75 -26.99
C VAL A 482 -2.47 -5.25 -26.49
N LEU A 483 -2.99 -4.65 -25.42
CA LEU A 483 -4.32 -4.99 -24.92
C LEU A 483 -5.43 -4.59 -25.91
N ILE A 484 -5.30 -3.45 -26.59
CA ILE A 484 -6.20 -3.05 -27.70
C ILE A 484 -6.21 -4.11 -28.80
N GLN A 485 -5.03 -4.56 -29.25
CA GLN A 485 -4.92 -5.58 -30.30
C GLN A 485 -5.58 -6.89 -29.89
N TYR A 486 -5.33 -7.34 -28.66
CA TYR A 486 -5.90 -8.58 -28.16
C TYR A 486 -7.42 -8.49 -28.01
N ILE A 487 -7.94 -7.44 -27.36
CA ILE A 487 -9.39 -7.22 -27.20
C ILE A 487 -10.10 -7.16 -28.54
N SER A 488 -9.49 -6.46 -29.53
CA SER A 488 -10.05 -6.37 -30.89
C SER A 488 -10.11 -7.72 -31.60
N SER A 489 -9.29 -8.70 -31.21
CA SER A 489 -9.28 -10.05 -31.75
C SER A 489 -10.35 -10.96 -31.13
N LEU A 490 -10.88 -10.60 -29.95
CA LEU A 490 -11.84 -11.42 -29.22
C LEU A 490 -13.28 -11.21 -29.74
N GLN A 491 -14.04 -12.31 -29.85
CA GLN A 491 -15.47 -12.24 -30.20
C GLN A 491 -16.35 -11.86 -28.98
N SER A 492 -15.93 -12.25 -27.78
CA SER A 492 -16.63 -11.99 -26.53
C SER A 492 -15.66 -12.15 -25.37
N ILE A 493 -15.46 -11.09 -24.60
CA ILE A 493 -14.59 -11.08 -23.43
C ILE A 493 -15.21 -11.91 -22.30
N GLY A 494 -16.50 -11.72 -22.00
CA GLY A 494 -17.18 -12.42 -20.93
C GLY A 494 -17.31 -13.93 -21.13
N SER A 495 -17.20 -14.42 -22.37
CA SER A 495 -17.18 -15.86 -22.60
C SER A 495 -15.89 -16.53 -22.09
N ILE A 496 -14.82 -15.78 -21.89
CA ILE A 496 -13.51 -16.25 -21.43
C ILE A 496 -13.26 -15.77 -19.99
N TYR A 497 -13.46 -14.50 -19.73
CA TYR A 497 -13.05 -13.81 -18.50
C TYR A 497 -14.23 -13.49 -17.58
N SER A 498 -15.27 -14.33 -17.54
CA SER A 498 -16.40 -14.17 -16.60
C SER A 498 -15.98 -14.30 -15.12
N ALA A 499 -14.86 -14.94 -14.85
CA ALA A 499 -14.20 -15.10 -13.55
C ALA A 499 -12.71 -15.31 -13.78
N PRO A 500 -11.86 -15.24 -12.74
CA PRO A 500 -10.46 -15.67 -12.82
C PRO A 500 -10.35 -17.11 -13.34
N LEU A 501 -9.33 -17.38 -14.14
CA LEU A 501 -9.16 -18.67 -14.84
C LEU A 501 -8.61 -19.78 -13.96
N GLY A 502 -8.18 -19.45 -12.74
CA GLY A 502 -7.69 -20.41 -11.74
C GLY A 502 -6.23 -20.81 -11.94
N ARG A 503 -5.44 -19.93 -12.50
CA ARG A 503 -4.01 -20.12 -12.75
C ARG A 503 -3.15 -19.97 -11.49
N ILE A 504 -3.63 -19.19 -10.52
CA ILE A 504 -2.91 -18.87 -9.27
C ILE A 504 -3.77 -19.28 -8.09
N GLN A 505 -3.40 -20.36 -7.42
CA GLN A 505 -4.22 -20.92 -6.35
C GLN A 505 -3.41 -21.10 -5.06
N PRO A 506 -3.82 -20.46 -3.95
CA PRO A 506 -3.32 -20.91 -2.65
C PRO A 506 -3.83 -22.33 -2.37
N TYR A 507 -3.03 -23.16 -1.72
CA TYR A 507 -3.58 -24.39 -1.15
C TYR A 507 -4.75 -24.06 -0.23
N PRO A 508 -5.80 -24.89 -0.20
CA PRO A 508 -6.91 -24.69 0.72
C PRO A 508 -6.41 -24.55 2.16
N TYR A 509 -6.87 -23.55 2.86
CA TYR A 509 -6.46 -23.28 4.24
C TYR A 509 -7.63 -22.78 5.08
N HIS A 510 -7.46 -22.86 6.40
CA HIS A 510 -8.43 -22.40 7.40
C HIS A 510 -7.77 -21.49 8.42
N THR A 511 -8.55 -20.60 8.99
CA THR A 511 -8.10 -19.71 10.05
C THR A 511 -8.50 -20.26 11.41
N VAL A 512 -7.51 -20.49 12.29
CA VAL A 512 -7.73 -20.83 13.69
C VAL A 512 -7.47 -19.60 14.55
N THR A 513 -8.54 -18.99 15.06
CA THR A 513 -8.45 -17.83 15.95
C THR A 513 -8.40 -18.28 17.40
N ILE A 514 -7.29 -18.04 18.09
CA ILE A 514 -7.01 -18.51 19.44
C ILE A 514 -7.07 -17.33 20.41
N SER A 515 -7.92 -17.44 21.41
CA SER A 515 -8.07 -16.46 22.48
C SER A 515 -8.09 -17.14 23.86
N SER A 516 -7.76 -16.40 24.90
CA SER A 516 -7.76 -16.94 26.26
C SER A 516 -8.18 -15.89 27.29
N THR A 517 -8.62 -16.37 28.47
CA THR A 517 -8.77 -15.52 29.65
C THR A 517 -7.41 -15.11 30.23
N ALA A 518 -7.39 -14.12 31.13
CA ALA A 518 -6.26 -13.89 32.02
C ALA A 518 -5.93 -15.14 32.84
N ASN A 519 -4.79 -15.15 33.51
CA ASN A 519 -4.24 -16.22 34.35
C ASN A 519 -3.57 -17.37 33.58
N GLY A 520 -3.12 -17.11 32.37
CA GLY A 520 -2.34 -18.03 31.55
C GLY A 520 -2.12 -17.51 30.15
N THR A 521 -1.32 -18.22 29.40
CA THR A 521 -1.01 -17.90 28.00
C THR A 521 -1.17 -19.12 27.11
N THR A 522 -1.40 -18.88 25.81
CA THR A 522 -1.44 -19.91 24.77
C THR A 522 -0.31 -19.69 23.77
N ALA A 523 0.20 -20.76 23.18
CA ALA A 523 1.12 -20.74 22.06
C ALA A 523 0.66 -21.79 21.01
N PRO A 524 0.30 -21.36 19.78
CA PRO A 524 0.18 -19.97 19.34
C PRO A 524 -0.98 -19.21 20.00
N THR A 525 -1.06 -17.90 19.75
CA THR A 525 -2.16 -17.02 20.15
C THR A 525 -2.55 -16.14 18.96
N GLY A 526 -3.78 -15.59 18.99
CA GLY A 526 -4.32 -14.81 17.86
C GLY A 526 -4.73 -15.69 16.69
N SER A 527 -4.78 -15.13 15.50
CA SER A 527 -5.13 -15.88 14.28
C SER A 527 -3.93 -16.64 13.74
N LYS A 528 -4.16 -17.88 13.33
CA LYS A 528 -3.19 -18.76 12.67
C LYS A 528 -3.83 -19.37 11.43
N THR A 529 -3.12 -19.29 10.31
CA THR A 529 -3.47 -20.00 9.09
C THR A 529 -2.95 -21.43 9.16
N VAL A 530 -3.76 -22.38 8.75
CA VAL A 530 -3.48 -23.82 8.79
C VAL A 530 -4.00 -24.44 7.50
N LEU A 531 -3.21 -25.24 6.82
CA LEU A 531 -3.65 -25.94 5.60
C LEU A 531 -4.86 -26.86 5.87
N ASP A 532 -5.72 -27.00 4.87
CA ASP A 532 -6.86 -27.94 4.93
C ASP A 532 -6.36 -29.34 5.27
N GLY A 533 -7.01 -29.96 6.23
CA GLY A 533 -6.63 -31.29 6.70
C GLY A 533 -5.41 -31.33 7.63
N ALA A 534 -4.69 -30.24 7.81
CA ALA A 534 -3.54 -30.21 8.71
C ALA A 534 -3.95 -30.19 10.20
N SER A 535 -2.99 -30.31 11.08
CA SER A 535 -3.20 -30.32 12.53
C SER A 535 -2.53 -29.13 13.19
N LEU A 536 -3.17 -28.57 14.22
CA LEU A 536 -2.61 -27.49 15.04
C LEU A 536 -2.61 -27.90 16.51
N THR A 537 -1.44 -27.83 17.14
CA THR A 537 -1.30 -28.00 18.60
C THR A 537 -1.25 -26.64 19.27
N ILE A 538 -2.08 -26.46 20.28
CA ILE A 538 -2.08 -25.27 21.13
C ILE A 538 -1.51 -25.67 22.50
N GLU A 539 -0.36 -25.10 22.85
CA GLU A 539 0.19 -25.20 24.20
C GLU A 539 -0.50 -24.19 25.11
N MET A 540 -0.82 -24.61 26.31
CA MET A 540 -1.54 -23.83 27.30
C MET A 540 -0.70 -23.75 28.58
N LYS A 541 -0.27 -22.56 28.97
CA LYS A 541 0.58 -22.33 30.14
C LYS A 541 -0.17 -21.51 31.17
N PRO A 542 -0.79 -22.19 32.19
CA PRO A 542 -1.41 -21.48 33.31
C PRO A 542 -0.38 -20.74 34.16
N ASP A 543 -0.76 -19.60 34.71
CA ASP A 543 0.03 -18.90 35.73
C ASP A 543 0.13 -19.73 37.03
N ALA A 544 1.07 -19.36 37.91
CA ALA A 544 1.26 -20.05 39.18
C ALA A 544 -0.04 -20.03 40.04
N GLY A 545 -0.52 -21.19 40.42
CA GLY A 545 -1.80 -21.35 41.18
C GLY A 545 -3.04 -21.26 40.30
N CYS A 546 -2.89 -21.43 39.00
CA CYS A 546 -3.98 -21.49 38.02
C CYS A 546 -3.93 -22.80 37.24
N TYR A 547 -5.03 -23.13 36.56
CA TYR A 547 -5.14 -24.32 35.72
C TYR A 547 -6.02 -24.02 34.50
N VAL A 548 -5.89 -24.83 33.43
CA VAL A 548 -6.80 -24.79 32.29
C VAL A 548 -8.15 -25.37 32.73
N TRP A 549 -9.17 -24.54 32.76
CA TRP A 549 -10.51 -24.99 33.15
C TRP A 549 -11.23 -25.69 32.01
N TYR A 550 -11.33 -25.06 30.87
CA TYR A 550 -11.88 -25.69 29.66
C TYR A 550 -11.31 -25.06 28.39
N VAL A 551 -11.45 -25.79 27.30
CA VAL A 551 -11.26 -25.30 25.93
C VAL A 551 -12.60 -25.40 25.21
N SER A 552 -12.99 -24.37 24.51
CA SER A 552 -14.13 -24.39 23.59
C SER A 552 -13.71 -24.06 22.16
N VAL A 553 -14.46 -24.62 21.21
CA VAL A 553 -14.32 -24.40 19.77
C VAL A 553 -15.67 -23.97 19.24
N ASN A 554 -15.71 -22.86 18.50
CA ASN A 554 -16.94 -22.28 17.93
C ASN A 554 -18.06 -22.11 18.99
N GLY A 555 -17.66 -21.83 20.23
CA GLY A 555 -18.57 -21.65 21.38
C GLY A 555 -18.97 -22.94 22.13
N GLU A 556 -18.62 -24.11 21.63
CA GLU A 556 -18.89 -25.40 22.28
C GLU A 556 -17.67 -25.89 23.08
N ILE A 557 -17.89 -26.37 24.32
CA ILE A 557 -16.79 -26.88 25.15
C ILE A 557 -16.37 -28.27 24.63
N VAL A 558 -15.13 -28.36 24.14
CA VAL A 558 -14.57 -29.61 23.62
C VAL A 558 -13.68 -30.35 24.61
N ALA A 559 -13.12 -29.66 25.61
CA ALA A 559 -12.32 -30.28 26.65
C ALA A 559 -12.51 -29.56 28.00
N VAL A 560 -12.66 -30.34 29.09
CA VAL A 560 -12.70 -29.84 30.45
C VAL A 560 -11.49 -30.37 31.21
N ARG A 561 -10.72 -29.46 31.82
CA ARG A 561 -9.43 -29.77 32.48
C ARG A 561 -8.49 -30.57 31.54
N PRO A 562 -8.27 -30.12 30.32
CA PRO A 562 -7.24 -30.73 29.48
C PRO A 562 -5.88 -30.58 30.15
N GLY A 563 -4.88 -31.27 29.65
CA GLY A 563 -3.48 -31.05 30.04
C GLY A 563 -2.99 -29.66 29.62
N ASN A 564 -1.69 -29.50 29.47
CA ASN A 564 -1.08 -28.24 29.05
C ASN A 564 -0.99 -28.09 27.53
N SER A 565 -1.62 -28.99 26.78
CA SER A 565 -1.73 -28.88 25.29
C SER A 565 -3.00 -29.54 24.80
N ILE A 566 -3.48 -29.10 23.67
CA ILE A 566 -4.57 -29.70 22.90
C ILE A 566 -4.21 -29.64 21.42
N THR A 567 -4.44 -30.76 20.72
CA THR A 567 -4.22 -30.83 19.27
C THR A 567 -5.57 -30.99 18.57
N PHE A 568 -5.79 -30.15 17.56
CA PHE A 568 -6.87 -30.27 16.61
C PHE A 568 -6.30 -30.93 15.36
N GLU A 569 -6.82 -32.10 15.00
CA GLU A 569 -6.38 -32.87 13.85
C GLU A 569 -7.40 -32.72 12.70
N ASN A 570 -6.90 -32.74 11.45
CA ASN A 570 -7.72 -32.67 10.25
C ASN A 570 -8.67 -31.46 10.25
N ILE A 571 -8.10 -30.26 10.36
CA ILE A 571 -8.84 -29.00 10.35
C ILE A 571 -9.36 -28.76 8.93
N THR A 572 -10.69 -28.73 8.76
CA THR A 572 -11.37 -28.58 7.46
C THR A 572 -12.37 -27.41 7.46
N GLU A 573 -12.32 -26.56 8.49
CA GLU A 573 -13.14 -25.35 8.62
C GLU A 573 -12.46 -24.34 9.55
N ASP A 574 -12.86 -23.09 9.47
CA ASP A 574 -12.36 -22.05 10.38
C ASP A 574 -12.76 -22.35 11.83
N LEU A 575 -11.81 -22.22 12.74
CA LEU A 575 -12.02 -22.51 14.15
C LEU A 575 -11.83 -21.25 15.02
N SER A 576 -12.77 -21.02 15.93
CA SER A 576 -12.62 -20.06 17.03
C SER A 576 -12.36 -20.82 18.32
N VAL A 577 -11.10 -20.85 18.75
CA VAL A 577 -10.66 -21.57 19.96
C VAL A 577 -10.54 -20.60 21.11
N PHE A 578 -11.22 -20.91 22.21
CA PHE A 578 -11.14 -20.14 23.44
C PHE A 578 -10.66 -21.03 24.61
N VAL A 579 -9.57 -20.59 25.26
CA VAL A 579 -8.98 -21.27 26.42
C VAL A 579 -9.31 -20.51 27.70
N CYS A 580 -10.01 -21.14 28.58
CA CYS A 580 -10.35 -20.56 29.88
C CYS A 580 -9.39 -21.04 30.98
N PHE A 581 -8.61 -20.10 31.51
CA PHE A 581 -7.78 -20.33 32.71
C PHE A 581 -8.52 -19.89 33.96
N LYS A 582 -8.37 -20.66 35.06
CA LYS A 582 -9.01 -20.40 36.35
C LYS A 582 -8.01 -20.59 37.48
N ALA A 583 -8.07 -19.71 38.49
CA ALA A 583 -7.29 -19.85 39.69
C ALA A 583 -7.78 -21.04 40.55
N ASP A 584 -6.85 -21.76 41.15
CA ASP A 584 -7.19 -22.76 42.16
C ASP A 584 -7.95 -22.11 43.32
N ALA A 585 -9.03 -22.72 43.74
CA ALA A 585 -9.71 -22.25 44.94
C ALA A 585 -8.73 -22.37 46.13
N PRO A 586 -8.64 -21.35 47.00
CA PRO A 586 -7.83 -21.48 48.20
C PRO A 586 -8.28 -22.73 48.98
N ALA A 587 -7.31 -23.55 49.37
CA ALA A 587 -7.58 -24.77 50.12
C ALA A 587 -8.37 -24.42 51.40
N VAL A 588 -9.65 -24.75 51.41
CA VAL A 588 -10.45 -24.69 52.63
C VAL A 588 -9.99 -25.85 53.49
N ASN A 589 -9.26 -25.55 54.57
CA ASN A 589 -8.94 -26.54 55.60
C ASN A 589 -10.23 -26.98 56.29
N VAL A 590 -10.86 -28.02 55.75
CA VAL A 590 -11.91 -28.73 56.45
C VAL A 590 -11.23 -29.80 57.32
N PRO A 591 -11.45 -29.86 58.64
CA PRO A 591 -10.88 -30.90 59.43
C PRO A 591 -11.43 -32.25 58.98
N VAL A 592 -10.55 -33.13 58.52
CA VAL A 592 -10.92 -34.49 58.10
C VAL A 592 -11.09 -35.36 59.36
N THR A 593 -12.29 -35.79 59.58
CA THR A 593 -12.55 -37.00 60.46
C THR A 593 -12.20 -38.24 59.63
N PRO A 594 -11.46 -39.21 60.15
CA PRO A 594 -11.02 -40.37 59.39
C PRO A 594 -12.18 -41.32 59.12
N SER A 595 -12.47 -41.63 57.86
CA SER A 595 -13.25 -42.79 57.44
C SER A 595 -12.43 -43.65 56.48
N GLU A 596 -12.59 -44.93 56.57
CA GLU A 596 -11.84 -46.07 56.03
C GLU A 596 -11.56 -46.04 54.50
N PRO A 597 -10.55 -46.80 54.05
CA PRO A 597 -10.02 -46.67 52.69
C PRO A 597 -10.86 -47.41 51.61
N SER A 598 -11.33 -46.71 50.62
CA SER A 598 -11.85 -47.31 49.39
C SER A 598 -10.82 -47.23 48.27
N GLN A 599 -10.73 -48.29 47.50
CA GLN A 599 -9.74 -48.58 46.45
C GLN A 599 -9.65 -47.50 45.35
N PRO A 600 -8.45 -47.32 44.72
CA PRO A 600 -8.25 -46.31 43.68
C PRO A 600 -8.85 -46.73 42.34
N PRO A 601 -9.40 -45.79 41.59
CA PRO A 601 -9.80 -46.07 40.22
C PRO A 601 -8.58 -46.05 39.28
N LYS A 602 -8.60 -46.95 38.32
CA LYS A 602 -7.56 -47.15 37.29
C LYS A 602 -7.52 -45.95 36.36
N THR A 603 -6.33 -45.39 36.18
CA THR A 603 -6.00 -44.43 35.12
C THR A 603 -6.08 -45.09 33.75
N GLY A 604 -7.07 -44.67 32.97
CA GLY A 604 -7.15 -44.97 31.53
C GLY A 604 -6.79 -43.73 30.77
N ALA A 605 -5.74 -43.82 29.96
CA ALA A 605 -5.45 -42.82 28.93
C ALA A 605 -6.56 -42.88 27.88
N VAL A 606 -7.28 -41.82 27.73
CA VAL A 606 -8.29 -41.69 26.64
C VAL A 606 -7.62 -40.92 25.49
N SER A 607 -7.23 -41.68 24.48
CA SER A 607 -7.00 -41.11 23.14
C SER A 607 -8.38 -40.93 22.52
N MET A 608 -8.79 -39.67 22.35
CA MET A 608 -10.02 -39.36 21.60
C MET A 608 -9.69 -39.04 20.19
N THR A 609 -9.92 -40.00 19.31
CA THR A 609 -10.06 -39.78 17.88
C THR A 609 -11.42 -39.10 17.68
N VAL A 610 -11.45 -37.87 17.22
CA VAL A 610 -12.68 -37.21 16.80
C VAL A 610 -13.09 -37.84 15.49
N ALA A 611 -13.92 -38.86 15.53
CA ALA A 611 -14.57 -39.39 14.36
C ALA A 611 -15.65 -38.41 13.92
N ALA A 612 -15.61 -38.07 12.65
CA ALA A 612 -16.59 -37.22 11.97
C ALA A 612 -18.02 -37.67 12.31
N ILE A 613 -18.79 -36.82 12.97
CA ILE A 613 -20.24 -36.94 13.01
C ILE A 613 -20.81 -36.15 11.85
N CYS A 614 -20.86 -36.78 10.68
CA CYS A 614 -21.82 -36.46 9.63
C CYS A 614 -23.16 -37.09 10.03
N ALA A 615 -24.05 -36.34 10.64
CA ALA A 615 -25.43 -36.75 10.80
C ALA A 615 -26.36 -35.68 10.22
N ILE A 616 -26.69 -35.92 8.95
CA ILE A 616 -28.02 -35.81 8.37
C ILE A 616 -29.02 -34.96 9.18
N ALA A 617 -29.31 -33.78 8.69
CA ALA A 617 -30.57 -33.12 8.88
C ALA A 617 -31.19 -32.82 7.51
N SER A 618 -31.91 -33.83 7.02
CA SER A 618 -32.83 -33.68 5.89
C SER A 618 -34.11 -32.98 6.35
N GLY A 619 -34.48 -31.93 5.64
CA GLY A 619 -35.84 -31.63 5.28
C GLY A 619 -36.74 -30.94 6.27
N ALA A 620 -37.02 -29.66 6.03
CA ALA A 620 -38.42 -29.18 6.03
C ALA A 620 -38.48 -27.87 5.21
N ALA A 621 -39.01 -28.01 4.02
CA ALA A 621 -39.53 -26.89 3.24
C ALA A 621 -40.74 -26.32 3.94
N LEU A 622 -40.81 -25.02 4.14
CA LEU A 622 -42.05 -24.29 4.37
C LEU A 622 -42.01 -23.02 3.50
N ALA A 623 -42.82 -23.09 2.46
CA ALA A 623 -43.23 -21.96 1.67
C ALA A 623 -44.08 -21.01 2.50
N VAL A 624 -43.76 -19.73 2.50
CA VAL A 624 -44.75 -18.68 2.76
C VAL A 624 -44.57 -17.56 1.74
N SER A 625 -45.61 -17.41 1.04
CA SER A 625 -46.05 -16.45 0.03
C SER A 625 -45.64 -15.00 0.23
N GLY A 626 -45.38 -14.39 -0.90
CA GLY A 626 -45.33 -13.05 -1.37
C GLY A 626 -46.01 -11.91 -0.64
N ARG A 627 -45.41 -10.75 -0.83
CA ARG A 627 -46.13 -9.50 -1.13
C ARG A 627 -45.20 -8.53 -1.90
N LYS A 628 -45.66 -8.22 -3.11
CA LYS A 628 -45.27 -7.03 -3.88
C LYS A 628 -45.48 -5.76 -3.04
N TRP A 629 -44.57 -4.82 -3.13
CA TRP A 629 -44.90 -3.39 -3.12
C TRP A 629 -44.12 -2.70 -4.22
N GLU A 630 -44.87 -2.16 -5.16
CA GLU A 630 -44.46 -1.13 -6.12
C GLU A 630 -44.30 0.24 -5.37
N ARG A 631 -43.21 0.88 -5.56
CA ARG A 631 -43.09 2.26 -6.08
C ARG A 631 -41.62 2.62 -6.16
#